data_73b32ceeee78d764db1f433da1cf5aba
#
_entry.id   73b32ceeee78d764db1f433da1cf5aba
#
_cell.length_a   1.000
_cell.length_b   1.000
_cell.length_c   1.000
_cell.angle_alpha   90.00
_cell.angle_beta   90.00
_cell.angle_gamma   90.00
#
_symmetry.space_group_name_H-M   'P 1'
#
loop_
_entity.id
_entity.type
_entity.pdbx_description
1 polymer ?
#
loop_
_entity_poly.entity_id
_entity_poly.type
_entity_poly.pdbx_seq_one_letter_code
_entity_poly.pdbx_strand_id
1 'polypeptide(L)'
;MKKSIIIILAVVAILVIWVVSVYNGLVTMDENVSGQWANVETQYQRRADLIPNLVNTVKGYASHEKETLEGVVEARSKATQIKVDAEGLTPEKLAEYQKAQGAVTSALGKLLAITENYPDLKANQNFLELQAQLEGTENRINVARKNFNDAAQSYNTNIRRFPKNIFAGMFGFDKKAY
;
A
#
# COMPACT_ATOMS: atom_id res chain seq x y z
N MET A 1 -40.85 38.69 17.32
CA MET A 1 -39.96 37.84 18.15
C MET A 1 -40.08 36.33 17.83
N LYS A 2 -41.26 35.68 17.90
CA LYS A 2 -41.42 34.23 17.65
C LYS A 2 -40.93 33.78 16.25
N LYS A 3 -41.23 34.54 15.17
CA LYS A 3 -40.79 34.21 13.81
C LYS A 3 -39.26 34.27 13.64
N SER A 4 -38.61 35.26 14.23
CA SER A 4 -37.15 35.41 14.16
C SER A 4 -36.42 34.27 14.89
N ILE A 5 -36.94 33.80 16.02
CA ILE A 5 -36.39 32.64 16.76
C ILE A 5 -36.52 31.36 15.92
N ILE A 6 -37.65 31.15 15.27
CA ILE A 6 -37.86 29.98 14.39
C ILE A 6 -36.84 29.99 13.22
N ILE A 7 -36.63 31.15 12.61
CA ILE A 7 -35.63 31.29 11.53
C ILE A 7 -34.21 30.97 12.01
N ILE A 8 -33.83 31.50 13.18
CA ILE A 8 -32.52 31.23 13.79
C ILE A 8 -32.35 29.73 14.07
N LEU A 9 -33.36 29.10 14.66
CA LEU A 9 -33.32 27.65 14.93
C LEU A 9 -33.22 26.81 13.65
N ALA A 10 -33.93 27.21 12.58
CA ALA A 10 -33.85 26.55 11.30
C ALA A 10 -32.44 26.66 10.68
N VAL A 11 -31.85 27.86 10.73
CA VAL A 11 -30.46 28.06 10.24
C VAL A 11 -29.46 27.26 11.05
N VAL A 12 -29.58 27.21 12.37
CA VAL A 12 -28.72 26.39 13.23
C VAL A 12 -28.88 24.91 12.91
N ALA A 13 -30.10 24.43 12.73
CA ALA A 13 -30.34 23.02 12.36
C ALA A 13 -29.69 22.65 11.01
N ILE A 14 -29.80 23.52 10.01
CA ILE A 14 -29.16 23.32 8.70
C ILE A 14 -27.64 23.29 8.85
N LEU A 15 -27.06 24.19 9.64
CA LEU A 15 -25.60 24.18 9.88
C LEU A 15 -25.14 22.92 10.59
N VAL A 16 -25.88 22.44 11.59
CA VAL A 16 -25.55 21.18 12.28
C VAL A 16 -25.57 19.98 11.29
N ILE A 17 -26.65 19.87 10.50
CA ILE A 17 -26.77 18.80 9.49
C ILE A 17 -25.61 18.87 8.50
N TRP A 18 -25.24 20.07 8.07
CA TRP A 18 -24.12 20.25 7.15
C TRP A 18 -22.78 19.86 7.77
N VAL A 19 -22.50 20.24 9.03
CA VAL A 19 -21.27 19.85 9.76
C VAL A 19 -21.18 18.32 9.89
N VAL A 20 -22.29 17.67 10.29
CA VAL A 20 -22.35 16.20 10.38
C VAL A 20 -22.06 15.54 9.02
N SER A 21 -22.61 16.07 7.93
CA SER A 21 -22.35 15.58 6.58
C SER A 21 -20.88 15.73 6.19
N VAL A 22 -20.25 16.86 6.52
CA VAL A 22 -18.82 17.10 6.28
C VAL A 22 -17.97 16.11 7.05
N TYR A 23 -18.26 15.92 8.35
CA TYR A 23 -17.57 14.97 9.21
C TYR A 23 -17.64 13.53 8.64
N ASN A 24 -18.85 13.04 8.39
CA ASN A 24 -19.04 11.70 7.83
C ASN A 24 -18.34 11.52 6.47
N GLY A 25 -18.34 12.57 5.64
CA GLY A 25 -17.61 12.54 4.38
C GLY A 25 -16.09 12.44 4.56
N LEU A 26 -15.51 13.11 5.56
CA LEU A 26 -14.08 13.01 5.87
C LEU A 26 -13.73 11.64 6.44
N VAL A 27 -14.55 11.08 7.35
CA VAL A 27 -14.39 9.71 7.87
C VAL A 27 -14.39 8.69 6.72
N THR A 28 -15.35 8.79 5.80
CA THR A 28 -15.41 7.88 4.65
C THR A 28 -14.16 7.94 3.78
N MET A 29 -13.60 9.13 3.60
CA MET A 29 -12.37 9.28 2.82
C MET A 29 -11.15 8.76 3.57
N ASP A 30 -11.07 8.92 4.88
CA ASP A 30 -10.02 8.41 5.74
C ASP A 30 -10.00 6.88 5.74
N GLU A 31 -11.16 6.25 5.93
CA GLU A 31 -11.35 4.81 5.83
C GLU A 31 -10.99 4.26 4.44
N ASN A 32 -11.32 5.01 3.37
CA ASN A 32 -10.92 4.61 2.03
C ASN A 32 -9.40 4.60 1.87
N VAL A 33 -8.67 5.59 2.41
CA VAL A 33 -7.19 5.59 2.38
C VAL A 33 -6.65 4.36 3.11
N SER A 34 -7.18 4.06 4.29
CA SER A 34 -6.79 2.90 5.09
C SER A 34 -7.07 1.57 4.35
N GLY A 35 -8.22 1.45 3.71
CA GLY A 35 -8.56 0.30 2.89
C GLY A 35 -7.65 0.11 1.67
N GLN A 36 -7.26 1.21 1.00
CA GLN A 36 -6.30 1.13 -0.12
C GLN A 36 -4.89 0.76 0.36
N TRP A 37 -4.48 1.22 1.55
CA TRP A 37 -3.21 0.79 2.15
C TRP A 37 -3.21 -0.72 2.45
N ALA A 38 -4.26 -1.24 3.06
CA ALA A 38 -4.41 -2.68 3.31
C ALA A 38 -4.34 -3.52 2.01
N ASN A 39 -4.86 -2.99 0.88
CA ASN A 39 -4.70 -3.61 -0.43
C ASN A 39 -3.23 -3.66 -0.87
N VAL A 40 -2.47 -2.58 -0.64
CA VAL A 40 -1.02 -2.54 -0.94
C VAL A 40 -0.28 -3.61 -0.14
N GLU A 41 -0.52 -3.69 1.17
CA GLU A 41 0.10 -4.68 2.06
C GLU A 41 -0.24 -6.12 1.63
N THR A 42 -1.51 -6.37 1.26
CA THR A 42 -1.96 -7.68 0.77
C THR A 42 -1.18 -8.13 -0.47
N GLN A 43 -0.92 -7.23 -1.44
CA GLN A 43 -0.14 -7.59 -2.63
C GLN A 43 1.33 -7.82 -2.31
N TYR A 44 1.94 -7.05 -1.41
CA TYR A 44 3.29 -7.29 -0.95
C TYR A 44 3.43 -8.60 -0.17
N GLN A 45 2.44 -8.93 0.68
CA GLN A 45 2.40 -10.20 1.38
C GLN A 45 2.33 -11.36 0.38
N ARG A 46 1.45 -11.27 -0.62
CA ARG A 46 1.35 -12.28 -1.68
C ARG A 46 2.69 -12.49 -2.40
N ARG A 47 3.40 -11.41 -2.71
CA ARG A 47 4.76 -11.51 -3.30
C ARG A 47 5.72 -12.22 -2.35
N ALA A 48 5.71 -11.87 -1.08
CA ALA A 48 6.57 -12.49 -0.06
C ALA A 48 6.30 -13.99 0.11
N ASP A 49 5.05 -14.42 -0.06
CA ASP A 49 4.65 -15.82 0.07
C ASP A 49 5.05 -16.69 -1.14
N LEU A 50 5.23 -16.09 -2.32
CA LEU A 50 5.73 -16.78 -3.52
C LEU A 50 7.25 -17.03 -3.46
N ILE A 51 8.00 -16.20 -2.74
CA ILE A 51 9.48 -16.25 -2.73
C ILE A 51 10.04 -17.58 -2.25
N PRO A 52 9.59 -18.22 -1.15
CA PRO A 52 10.15 -19.49 -0.70
C PRO A 52 10.04 -20.59 -1.76
N ASN A 53 8.91 -20.67 -2.46
CA ASN A 53 8.70 -21.65 -3.52
C ASN A 53 9.61 -21.39 -4.71
N LEU A 54 9.77 -20.12 -5.10
CA LEU A 54 10.70 -19.74 -6.17
C LEU A 54 12.14 -20.10 -5.79
N VAL A 55 12.61 -19.73 -4.61
CA VAL A 55 13.97 -20.03 -4.12
C VAL A 55 14.22 -21.52 -4.09
N ASN A 56 13.27 -22.33 -3.59
CA ASN A 56 13.39 -23.79 -3.55
C ASN A 56 13.45 -24.39 -4.97
N THR A 57 12.65 -23.90 -5.90
CA THR A 57 12.66 -24.36 -7.29
C THR A 57 14.00 -24.03 -7.96
N VAL A 58 14.46 -22.79 -7.84
CA VAL A 58 15.75 -22.36 -8.42
C VAL A 58 16.93 -23.13 -7.80
N LYS A 59 16.93 -23.33 -6.48
CA LYS A 59 17.97 -24.06 -5.75
C LYS A 59 18.16 -25.50 -6.26
N GLY A 60 17.09 -26.13 -6.75
CA GLY A 60 17.17 -27.48 -7.34
C GLY A 60 18.01 -27.56 -8.61
N TYR A 61 18.16 -26.46 -9.35
CA TYR A 61 18.89 -26.38 -10.62
C TYR A 61 20.18 -25.55 -10.52
N ALA A 62 20.18 -24.52 -9.67
CA ALA A 62 21.23 -23.53 -9.56
C ALA A 62 21.77 -23.44 -8.12
N SER A 63 22.12 -24.57 -7.52
CA SER A 63 22.60 -24.66 -6.13
C SER A 63 23.90 -23.89 -5.86
N HIS A 64 24.68 -23.61 -6.91
CA HIS A 64 25.91 -22.81 -6.82
C HIS A 64 25.67 -21.30 -6.66
N GLU A 65 24.45 -20.82 -6.98
CA GLU A 65 24.05 -19.42 -6.87
C GLU A 65 23.65 -19.03 -5.44
N LYS A 66 24.41 -19.51 -4.47
CA LYS A 66 24.10 -19.42 -3.05
C LYS A 66 23.91 -17.99 -2.57
N GLU A 67 24.80 -17.08 -2.97
CA GLU A 67 24.75 -15.66 -2.57
C GLU A 67 23.46 -14.98 -3.07
N THR A 68 23.06 -15.24 -4.31
CA THR A 68 21.83 -14.66 -4.88
C THR A 68 20.58 -15.21 -4.19
N LEU A 69 20.54 -16.53 -3.93
CA LEU A 69 19.43 -17.17 -3.24
C LEU A 69 19.29 -16.65 -1.79
N GLU A 70 20.40 -16.56 -1.06
CA GLU A 70 20.44 -15.98 0.31
C GLU A 70 20.02 -14.51 0.30
N GLY A 71 20.48 -13.73 -0.68
CA GLY A 71 20.10 -12.32 -0.83
C GLY A 71 18.60 -12.09 -1.01
N VAL A 72 17.92 -12.99 -1.73
CA VAL A 72 16.44 -12.93 -1.88
C VAL A 72 15.74 -13.25 -0.56
N VAL A 73 16.20 -14.28 0.15
CA VAL A 73 15.63 -14.67 1.47
C VAL A 73 15.83 -13.57 2.49
N GLU A 74 17.01 -12.96 2.52
CA GLU A 74 17.32 -11.85 3.43
C GLU A 74 16.48 -10.61 3.13
N ALA A 75 16.38 -10.21 1.85
CA ALA A 75 15.56 -9.07 1.44
C ALA A 75 14.09 -9.28 1.82
N ARG A 76 13.55 -10.49 1.58
CA ARG A 76 12.19 -10.87 2.00
C ARG A 76 12.03 -10.76 3.52
N SER A 77 12.97 -11.32 4.30
CA SER A 77 12.91 -11.29 5.77
C SER A 77 12.87 -9.86 6.30
N LYS A 78 13.74 -8.97 5.80
CA LYS A 78 13.74 -7.55 6.17
C LYS A 78 12.44 -6.86 5.82
N ALA A 79 11.92 -7.09 4.63
CA ALA A 79 10.69 -6.44 4.15
C ALA A 79 9.44 -6.88 4.94
N THR A 80 9.37 -8.15 5.37
CA THR A 80 8.24 -8.68 6.16
C THR A 80 8.27 -8.31 7.64
N GLN A 81 9.41 -7.85 8.16
CA GLN A 81 9.52 -7.36 9.54
C GLN A 81 8.99 -5.94 9.73
N ILE A 82 8.95 -5.15 8.65
CA ILE A 82 8.44 -3.79 8.71
C ILE A 82 6.92 -3.85 8.59
N LYS A 83 6.24 -3.60 9.72
CA LYS A 83 4.78 -3.48 9.77
C LYS A 83 4.41 -2.01 9.93
N VAL A 84 3.54 -1.53 9.07
CA VAL A 84 3.09 -0.14 9.10
C VAL A 84 1.58 -0.10 8.93
N ASP A 85 0.89 0.18 10.03
CA ASP A 85 -0.55 0.40 9.99
C ASP A 85 -0.89 1.73 9.30
N ALA A 86 -2.03 1.81 8.66
CA ALA A 86 -2.49 3.01 7.95
C ALA A 86 -2.52 4.27 8.83
N GLU A 87 -2.87 4.11 10.10
CA GLU A 87 -2.92 5.22 11.10
C GLU A 87 -1.52 5.71 11.49
N GLY A 88 -0.54 4.82 11.52
CA GLY A 88 0.85 5.12 11.86
C GLY A 88 1.75 5.41 10.68
N LEU A 89 1.20 5.59 9.48
CA LEU A 89 1.93 5.77 8.23
C LEU A 89 2.49 7.20 8.12
N THR A 90 3.68 7.42 8.67
CA THR A 90 4.43 8.67 8.47
C THR A 90 5.21 8.64 7.15
N PRO A 91 5.64 9.81 6.61
CA PRO A 91 6.49 9.85 5.42
C PRO A 91 7.78 9.03 5.56
N GLU A 92 8.38 9.02 6.75
CA GLU A 92 9.62 8.29 7.06
C GLU A 92 9.37 6.78 7.03
N LYS A 93 8.30 6.31 7.69
CA LYS A 93 7.92 4.89 7.71
C LYS A 93 7.53 4.40 6.31
N LEU A 94 6.81 5.23 5.55
CA LEU A 94 6.47 4.90 4.17
C LEU A 94 7.73 4.76 3.31
N ALA A 95 8.70 5.68 3.45
CA ALA A 95 9.96 5.63 2.72
C ALA A 95 10.79 4.39 3.11
N GLU A 96 10.85 4.03 4.40
CA GLU A 96 11.52 2.82 4.89
C GLU A 96 10.86 1.55 4.31
N TYR A 97 9.54 1.48 4.37
CA TYR A 97 8.77 0.38 3.80
C TYR A 97 9.01 0.23 2.30
N GLN A 98 8.93 1.32 1.54
CA GLN A 98 9.20 1.33 0.10
C GLN A 98 10.62 0.91 -0.23
N LYS A 99 11.62 1.35 0.55
CA LYS A 99 13.03 0.95 0.39
C LYS A 99 13.20 -0.56 0.58
N ALA A 100 12.60 -1.13 1.62
CA ALA A 100 12.67 -2.56 1.89
C ALA A 100 11.98 -3.38 0.78
N GLN A 101 10.82 -2.94 0.32
CA GLN A 101 10.10 -3.58 -0.79
C GLN A 101 10.86 -3.46 -2.12
N GLY A 102 11.56 -2.34 -2.35
CA GLY A 102 12.45 -2.14 -3.49
C GLY A 102 13.67 -3.08 -3.47
N ALA A 103 14.22 -3.36 -2.28
CA ALA A 103 15.29 -4.35 -2.13
C ALA A 103 14.84 -5.77 -2.53
N VAL A 104 13.60 -6.15 -2.20
CA VAL A 104 13.01 -7.43 -2.66
C VAL A 104 12.90 -7.47 -4.17
N THR A 105 12.39 -6.39 -4.81
CA THR A 105 12.29 -6.31 -6.27
C THR A 105 13.67 -6.44 -6.94
N SER A 106 14.69 -5.77 -6.40
CA SER A 106 16.06 -5.85 -6.90
C SER A 106 16.67 -7.25 -6.75
N ALA A 107 16.46 -7.89 -5.60
CA ALA A 107 16.95 -9.26 -5.35
C ALA A 107 16.28 -10.29 -6.27
N LEU A 108 14.95 -10.18 -6.47
CA LEU A 108 14.22 -11.02 -7.42
C LEU A 108 14.68 -10.80 -8.85
N GLY A 109 14.95 -9.55 -9.26
CA GLY A 109 15.49 -9.24 -10.58
C GLY A 109 16.85 -9.90 -10.82
N LYS A 110 17.75 -9.89 -9.82
CA LYS A 110 19.03 -10.61 -9.89
C LYS A 110 18.84 -12.14 -10.01
N LEU A 111 17.93 -12.70 -9.20
CA LEU A 111 17.62 -14.13 -9.25
C LEU A 111 17.08 -14.53 -10.62
N LEU A 112 16.17 -13.77 -11.19
CA LEU A 112 15.65 -14.05 -12.53
C LEU A 112 16.72 -13.91 -13.62
N ALA A 113 17.64 -12.96 -13.49
CA ALA A 113 18.74 -12.78 -14.44
C ALA A 113 19.69 -14.00 -14.49
N ILE A 114 20.01 -14.60 -13.34
CA ILE A 114 20.87 -15.79 -13.33
C ILE A 114 20.20 -17.02 -13.93
N THR A 115 18.84 -17.11 -13.87
CA THR A 115 18.12 -18.26 -14.43
C THR A 115 18.31 -18.39 -15.95
N GLU A 116 18.71 -17.32 -16.63
CA GLU A 116 19.04 -17.33 -18.05
C GLU A 116 20.17 -18.31 -18.39
N ASN A 117 21.07 -18.61 -17.44
CA ASN A 117 22.17 -19.53 -17.59
C ASN A 117 21.77 -21.01 -17.35
N TYR A 118 20.52 -21.29 -16.99
CA TYR A 118 20.02 -22.61 -16.63
C TYR A 118 18.83 -23.01 -17.51
N PRO A 119 19.07 -23.56 -18.71
CA PRO A 119 17.99 -23.90 -19.67
C PRO A 119 16.94 -24.86 -19.11
N ASP A 120 17.38 -25.84 -18.31
CA ASP A 120 16.49 -26.85 -17.71
C ASP A 120 15.54 -26.22 -16.67
N LEU A 121 16.02 -25.23 -15.92
CA LEU A 121 15.19 -24.44 -15.02
C LEU A 121 14.16 -23.60 -15.80
N LYS A 122 14.57 -22.96 -16.87
CA LYS A 122 13.67 -22.17 -17.73
C LYS A 122 12.58 -23.03 -18.39
N ALA A 123 12.84 -24.30 -18.61
CA ALA A 123 11.85 -25.25 -19.13
C ALA A 123 10.98 -25.88 -18.03
N ASN A 124 11.29 -25.65 -16.76
CA ASN A 124 10.55 -26.20 -15.64
C ASN A 124 9.17 -25.53 -15.49
N GLN A 125 8.10 -26.32 -15.54
CA GLN A 125 6.72 -25.80 -15.49
C GLN A 125 6.43 -25.03 -14.19
N ASN A 126 6.88 -25.52 -13.04
CA ASN A 126 6.68 -24.84 -11.75
C ASN A 126 7.39 -23.49 -11.72
N PHE A 127 8.59 -23.39 -12.31
CA PHE A 127 9.31 -22.13 -12.40
C PHE A 127 8.55 -21.12 -13.26
N LEU A 128 8.07 -21.53 -14.43
CA LEU A 128 7.29 -20.66 -15.34
C LEU A 128 6.00 -20.15 -14.67
N GLU A 129 5.30 -21.02 -13.94
CA GLU A 129 4.10 -20.64 -13.21
C GLU A 129 4.39 -19.64 -12.08
N LEU A 130 5.47 -19.86 -11.31
CA LEU A 130 5.90 -18.94 -10.26
C LEU A 130 6.34 -17.58 -10.83
N GLN A 131 7.06 -17.59 -11.93
CA GLN A 131 7.44 -16.36 -12.64
C GLN A 131 6.20 -15.58 -13.08
N ALA A 132 5.24 -16.22 -13.74
CA ALA A 132 4.01 -15.60 -14.18
C ALA A 132 3.18 -15.03 -12.99
N GLN A 133 3.14 -15.76 -11.85
CA GLN A 133 2.48 -15.29 -10.64
C GLN A 133 3.19 -14.07 -10.03
N LEU A 134 4.52 -14.03 -10.03
CA LEU A 134 5.30 -12.89 -9.57
C LEU A 134 5.09 -11.66 -10.45
N GLU A 135 5.15 -11.81 -11.77
CA GLU A 135 4.88 -10.72 -12.73
C GLU A 135 3.45 -10.16 -12.55
N GLY A 136 2.46 -11.06 -12.43
CA GLY A 136 1.08 -10.67 -12.16
C GLY A 136 0.90 -9.97 -10.80
N THR A 137 1.68 -10.38 -9.79
CA THR A 137 1.65 -9.74 -8.47
C THR A 137 2.31 -8.37 -8.49
N GLU A 138 3.43 -8.20 -9.22
CA GLU A 138 4.09 -6.90 -9.39
C GLU A 138 3.17 -5.88 -10.08
N ASN A 139 2.44 -6.30 -11.10
CA ASN A 139 1.43 -5.46 -11.75
C ASN A 139 0.32 -5.04 -10.76
N ARG A 140 -0.16 -5.95 -9.89
CA ARG A 140 -1.16 -5.63 -8.86
C ARG A 140 -0.60 -4.69 -7.79
N ILE A 141 0.67 -4.85 -7.40
CA ILE A 141 1.36 -3.93 -6.49
C ILE A 141 1.34 -2.51 -7.08
N ASN A 142 1.69 -2.36 -8.36
CA ASN A 142 1.70 -1.05 -9.02
C ASN A 142 0.32 -0.41 -9.06
N VAL A 143 -0.73 -1.19 -9.36
CA VAL A 143 -2.12 -0.72 -9.34
C VAL A 143 -2.57 -0.36 -7.92
N ALA A 144 -2.29 -1.20 -6.92
CA ALA A 144 -2.66 -0.94 -5.54
C ALA A 144 -1.97 0.33 -5.00
N ARG A 145 -0.68 0.52 -5.28
CA ARG A 145 0.06 1.74 -4.92
C ARG A 145 -0.54 2.98 -5.56
N LYS A 146 -0.88 2.91 -6.85
CA LYS A 146 -1.53 4.02 -7.54
C LYS A 146 -2.86 4.38 -6.87
N ASN A 147 -3.71 3.39 -6.59
CA ASN A 147 -5.01 3.60 -5.95
C ASN A 147 -4.86 4.22 -4.55
N PHE A 148 -3.88 3.75 -3.77
CA PHE A 148 -3.55 4.32 -2.46
C PHE A 148 -3.14 5.80 -2.58
N ASN A 149 -2.23 6.11 -3.50
CA ASN A 149 -1.77 7.48 -3.73
C ASN A 149 -2.93 8.39 -4.16
N ASP A 150 -3.79 7.93 -5.07
CA ASP A 150 -4.95 8.68 -5.54
C ASP A 150 -5.95 8.95 -4.39
N ALA A 151 -6.21 7.95 -3.54
CA ALA A 151 -7.07 8.08 -2.37
C ALA A 151 -6.49 9.07 -1.35
N ALA A 152 -5.21 8.94 -0.99
CA ALA A 152 -4.52 9.83 -0.07
C ALA A 152 -4.44 11.27 -0.60
N GLN A 153 -4.16 11.45 -1.88
CA GLN A 153 -4.17 12.76 -2.52
C GLN A 153 -5.57 13.41 -2.48
N SER A 154 -6.61 12.62 -2.79
CA SER A 154 -8.00 13.08 -2.75
C SER A 154 -8.39 13.50 -1.33
N TYR A 155 -8.10 12.68 -0.31
CA TYR A 155 -8.32 12.98 1.09
C TYR A 155 -7.58 14.25 1.51
N ASN A 156 -6.26 14.33 1.26
CA ASN A 156 -5.44 15.49 1.60
C ASN A 156 -5.93 16.78 0.93
N THR A 157 -6.45 16.68 -0.28
CA THR A 157 -7.05 17.83 -0.98
C THR A 157 -8.34 18.26 -0.28
N ASN A 158 -9.19 17.33 0.15
CA ASN A 158 -10.46 17.63 0.78
C ASN A 158 -10.29 18.27 2.17
N ILE A 159 -9.38 17.77 3.01
CA ILE A 159 -9.13 18.37 4.35
C ILE A 159 -8.53 19.79 4.27
N ARG A 160 -7.98 20.18 3.13
CA ARG A 160 -7.38 21.51 2.90
C ARG A 160 -8.33 22.52 2.25
N ARG A 161 -9.47 22.07 1.70
CA ARG A 161 -10.44 22.96 1.04
C ARG A 161 -11.28 23.71 2.07
N PHE A 162 -11.45 25.01 1.85
CA PHE A 162 -12.40 25.81 2.64
C PHE A 162 -13.85 25.44 2.27
N PRO A 163 -14.77 25.36 3.24
CA PRO A 163 -14.59 25.54 4.67
C PRO A 163 -14.25 24.24 5.44
N LYS A 164 -14.08 23.09 4.77
CA LYS A 164 -13.78 21.78 5.37
C LYS A 164 -12.50 21.78 6.21
N ASN A 165 -11.50 22.60 5.84
CA ASN A 165 -10.23 22.71 6.56
C ASN A 165 -10.38 23.14 8.02
N ILE A 166 -11.40 23.94 8.34
CA ILE A 166 -11.71 24.34 9.70
C ILE A 166 -12.14 23.12 10.53
N PHE A 167 -13.05 22.33 9.98
CA PHE A 167 -13.58 21.13 10.64
C PHE A 167 -12.54 20.00 10.70
N ALA A 168 -11.75 19.84 9.65
CA ALA A 168 -10.66 18.87 9.63
C ALA A 168 -9.70 19.11 10.81
N GLY A 169 -9.26 20.35 11.02
CA GLY A 169 -8.41 20.70 12.16
C GLY A 169 -9.09 20.50 13.51
N MET A 170 -10.38 20.81 13.62
CA MET A 170 -11.14 20.63 14.88
C MET A 170 -11.34 19.15 15.25
N PHE A 171 -11.49 18.28 14.28
CA PHE A 171 -11.78 16.85 14.47
C PHE A 171 -10.55 15.95 14.34
N GLY A 172 -9.36 16.52 14.17
CA GLY A 172 -8.10 15.75 14.15
C GLY A 172 -7.85 14.98 12.86
N PHE A 173 -8.39 15.43 11.73
CA PHE A 173 -8.09 14.87 10.41
C PHE A 173 -6.77 15.41 9.87
N ASP A 174 -5.70 14.64 10.05
CA ASP A 174 -4.35 14.99 9.61
C ASP A 174 -4.04 14.51 8.19
N LYS A 175 -3.00 15.09 7.58
CA LYS A 175 -2.54 14.68 6.26
C LYS A 175 -1.98 13.25 6.29
N LYS A 176 -2.35 12.46 5.29
CA LYS A 176 -1.76 11.13 5.04
C LYS A 176 -0.51 11.24 4.18
N ALA A 177 0.51 10.41 4.46
CA ALA A 177 1.66 10.22 3.59
C ALA A 177 1.28 9.42 2.33
N TYR A 178 1.92 9.69 1.16
CA TYR A 178 1.72 8.93 -0.08
C TYR A 178 2.88 9.14 -1.06
#